data_0a118d3423c9ef4880e87c45ef0a2568
#
_entry.id   0a118d3423c9ef4880e87c45ef0a2568
#
_cell.length_a   1.000
_cell.length_b   1.000
_cell.length_c   1.000
_cell.angle_alpha   90.00
_cell.angle_beta   90.00
_cell.angle_gamma   90.00
#
_symmetry.space_group_name_H-M   'P 1'
#
loop_
_entity.id
_entity.type
_entity.pdbx_description
1 polymer ?
#
loop_
_entity_poly.entity_id
_entity_poly.type
_entity_poly.pdbx_seq_one_letter_code
_entity_poly.pdbx_strand_id
1 'polypeptide(L)'
;QFEPVFLKTAPNTRIPAIVDPDGPDGEPISLFESGAIMIYLAEKSGQLMPTDPRKRYAVLEWLMFQMGNVGPMLGQAHHFRTYAPEKIDYAIKRYTNEAGRLYRVIDTRLGDHEYLAGDYSIADIAVWPWLLGERQGQNFDDYPNLKRWRDAIKVRPAVIKGREVMKNTKPVTDAVKDKERFSILFGEKQFEARQG
;
A
#
# COMPACT_ATOMS: atom_id res chain seq x y z
N GLN A 1 -13.71 -4.05 -11.83
CA GLN A 1 -12.97 -5.06 -11.04
C GLN A 1 -13.67 -6.42 -10.96
N PHE A 2 -14.94 -6.52 -11.38
CA PHE A 2 -15.71 -7.76 -11.35
C PHE A 2 -15.88 -8.40 -12.74
N GLU A 3 -15.29 -7.79 -13.77
CA GLU A 3 -15.33 -8.33 -15.14
C GLU A 3 -14.54 -9.65 -15.24
N PRO A 4 -15.08 -10.66 -15.95
CA PRO A 4 -14.43 -11.98 -16.07
C PRO A 4 -12.98 -11.92 -16.57
N VAL A 5 -12.69 -10.99 -17.49
CA VAL A 5 -11.32 -10.76 -17.99
C VAL A 5 -10.38 -10.30 -16.88
N PHE A 6 -10.84 -9.39 -16.01
CA PHE A 6 -10.03 -8.92 -14.89
C PHE A 6 -9.85 -10.00 -13.81
N LEU A 7 -10.88 -10.79 -13.56
CA LEU A 7 -10.83 -11.87 -12.55
C LEU A 7 -9.81 -12.96 -12.90
N LYS A 8 -9.53 -13.19 -14.19
CA LYS A 8 -8.48 -14.12 -14.62
C LYS A 8 -7.09 -13.66 -14.19
N THR A 9 -6.85 -12.35 -14.15
CA THR A 9 -5.57 -11.77 -13.73
C THR A 9 -5.53 -11.48 -12.24
N ALA A 10 -6.63 -11.02 -11.67
CA ALA A 10 -6.75 -10.58 -10.28
C ALA A 10 -7.93 -11.27 -9.57
N PRO A 11 -7.79 -12.54 -9.15
CA PRO A 11 -8.88 -13.29 -8.50
C PRO A 11 -9.33 -12.66 -7.17
N ASN A 12 -8.50 -11.81 -6.56
CA ASN A 12 -8.84 -11.04 -5.36
C ASN A 12 -9.70 -9.79 -5.65
N THR A 13 -10.05 -9.52 -6.92
CA THR A 13 -10.84 -8.35 -7.32
C THR A 13 -10.25 -7.00 -6.91
N ARG A 14 -8.93 -6.93 -6.72
CA ARG A 14 -8.22 -5.72 -6.28
C ARG A 14 -7.20 -5.28 -7.33
N ILE A 15 -6.93 -4.00 -7.33
CA ILE A 15 -5.78 -3.40 -8.03
C ILE A 15 -4.65 -3.19 -7.00
N PRO A 16 -3.38 -3.23 -7.46
CA PRO A 16 -2.94 -3.38 -8.84
C PRO A 16 -2.96 -4.83 -9.35
N ALA A 17 -3.09 -4.96 -10.66
CA ALA A 17 -2.81 -6.17 -11.41
C ALA A 17 -2.13 -5.79 -12.72
N ILE A 18 -1.20 -6.60 -13.20
CA ILE A 18 -0.47 -6.36 -14.44
C ILE A 18 -0.47 -7.61 -15.33
N VAL A 19 -0.34 -7.38 -16.62
CA VAL A 19 0.03 -8.40 -17.60
C VAL A 19 1.32 -7.90 -18.27
N ASP A 20 2.39 -8.67 -18.17
CA ASP A 20 3.64 -8.39 -18.86
C ASP A 20 3.74 -9.37 -20.05
N PRO A 21 3.74 -8.86 -21.30
CA PRO A 21 3.84 -9.73 -22.49
C PRO A 21 5.24 -10.33 -22.68
N ASP A 22 6.24 -9.73 -22.05
CA ASP A 22 7.65 -10.15 -22.07
C ASP A 22 8.08 -10.60 -20.68
N GLY A 23 7.46 -11.67 -20.20
CA GLY A 23 7.71 -12.27 -18.89
C GLY A 23 8.92 -13.22 -18.92
N PRO A 24 9.09 -14.04 -17.86
CA PRO A 24 10.11 -15.06 -17.80
C PRO A 24 10.05 -16.00 -19.03
N ASP A 25 11.20 -16.40 -19.53
CA ASP A 25 11.34 -17.29 -20.69
C ASP A 25 10.72 -16.74 -22.00
N GLY A 26 10.43 -15.42 -22.04
CA GLY A 26 9.79 -14.77 -23.19
C GLY A 26 8.29 -15.01 -23.29
N GLU A 27 7.67 -15.61 -22.28
CA GLU A 27 6.24 -15.88 -22.24
C GLU A 27 5.47 -14.84 -21.40
N PRO A 28 4.23 -14.49 -21.78
CA PRO A 28 3.42 -13.55 -20.99
C PRO A 28 3.16 -14.04 -19.57
N ILE A 29 3.25 -13.12 -18.61
CA ILE A 29 2.90 -13.39 -17.21
C ILE A 29 1.84 -12.42 -16.70
N SER A 30 0.88 -12.95 -15.94
CA SER A 30 -0.12 -12.16 -15.21
C SER A 30 0.17 -12.17 -13.73
N LEU A 31 0.18 -11.01 -13.09
CA LEU A 31 0.49 -10.86 -11.66
C LEU A 31 -0.56 -9.97 -10.98
N PHE A 32 -0.95 -10.36 -9.80
CA PHE A 32 -1.67 -9.55 -8.82
C PHE A 32 -0.89 -9.53 -7.50
N GLU A 33 -1.37 -8.78 -6.50
CA GLU A 33 -0.67 -8.41 -5.26
C GLU A 33 0.50 -7.43 -5.50
N SER A 34 0.36 -6.24 -4.93
CA SER A 34 1.35 -5.16 -5.13
C SER A 34 2.75 -5.54 -4.69
N GLY A 35 2.90 -6.36 -3.63
CA GLY A 35 4.19 -6.86 -3.18
C GLY A 35 4.86 -7.79 -4.19
N ALA A 36 4.08 -8.75 -4.74
CA ALA A 36 4.58 -9.66 -5.77
C ALA A 36 4.97 -8.91 -7.06
N ILE A 37 4.14 -7.96 -7.47
CA ILE A 37 4.41 -7.09 -8.63
C ILE A 37 5.70 -6.30 -8.44
N MET A 38 5.91 -5.71 -7.25
CA MET A 38 7.13 -4.95 -6.96
C MET A 38 8.38 -5.84 -6.95
N ILE A 39 8.30 -7.05 -6.40
CA ILE A 39 9.40 -8.02 -6.45
C ILE A 39 9.73 -8.35 -7.90
N TYR A 40 8.73 -8.72 -8.70
CA TYR A 40 8.91 -9.06 -10.11
C TYR A 40 9.56 -7.92 -10.91
N LEU A 41 9.04 -6.70 -10.76
CA LEU A 41 9.58 -5.54 -11.48
C LEU A 41 11.00 -5.17 -11.02
N ALA A 42 11.31 -5.32 -9.74
CA ALA A 42 12.65 -5.11 -9.21
C ALA A 42 13.66 -6.14 -9.77
N GLU A 43 13.25 -7.40 -9.83
CA GLU A 43 14.06 -8.48 -10.42
C GLU A 43 14.26 -8.28 -11.93
N LYS A 44 13.18 -7.98 -12.65
CA LYS A 44 13.24 -7.74 -14.11
C LYS A 44 14.11 -6.54 -14.46
N SER A 45 14.04 -5.46 -13.67
CA SER A 45 14.82 -4.24 -13.92
C SER A 45 16.25 -4.27 -13.34
N GLY A 46 16.53 -5.19 -12.42
CA GLY A 46 17.78 -5.20 -11.64
C GLY A 46 17.93 -4.01 -10.70
N GLN A 47 16.83 -3.34 -10.31
CA GLN A 47 16.84 -2.13 -9.50
C GLN A 47 15.96 -2.27 -8.25
N LEU A 48 16.24 -1.47 -7.22
CA LEU A 48 15.39 -1.34 -6.00
C LEU A 48 15.28 -2.60 -5.14
N MET A 49 16.00 -3.66 -5.49
CA MET A 49 16.20 -4.86 -4.68
C MET A 49 17.64 -5.35 -4.88
N PRO A 50 18.43 -5.45 -3.81
CA PRO A 50 19.81 -5.93 -3.92
C PRO A 50 19.89 -7.42 -4.23
N THR A 51 20.96 -7.83 -4.90
CA THR A 51 21.26 -9.24 -5.17
C THR A 51 21.95 -9.94 -4.00
N ASP A 52 22.63 -9.18 -3.11
CA ASP A 52 23.20 -9.73 -1.88
C ASP A 52 22.10 -10.34 -1.01
N PRO A 53 22.22 -11.60 -0.58
CA PRO A 53 21.15 -12.29 0.14
C PRO A 53 20.75 -11.60 1.45
N ARG A 54 21.70 -11.09 2.23
CA ARG A 54 21.39 -10.44 3.52
C ARG A 54 20.63 -9.14 3.31
N LYS A 55 21.07 -8.30 2.38
CA LYS A 55 20.38 -7.06 2.01
C LYS A 55 19.01 -7.34 1.40
N ARG A 56 18.91 -8.39 0.56
CA ARG A 56 17.64 -8.81 -0.05
C ARG A 56 16.61 -9.21 1.01
N TYR A 57 17.00 -10.01 2.00
CA TYR A 57 16.09 -10.38 3.09
C TYR A 57 15.68 -9.18 3.92
N ALA A 58 16.56 -8.20 4.17
CA ALA A 58 16.17 -6.97 4.83
C ALA A 58 15.08 -6.20 4.06
N VAL A 59 15.16 -6.15 2.73
CA VAL A 59 14.10 -5.56 1.89
C VAL A 59 12.80 -6.36 2.01
N LEU A 60 12.87 -7.70 1.94
CA LEU A 60 11.70 -8.57 2.04
C LEU A 60 11.01 -8.48 3.42
N GLU A 61 11.76 -8.40 4.51
CA GLU A 61 11.21 -8.21 5.86
C GLU A 61 10.34 -6.95 5.92
N TRP A 62 10.85 -5.81 5.46
CA TRP A 62 10.12 -4.55 5.47
C TRP A 62 8.97 -4.51 4.44
N LEU A 63 9.12 -5.20 3.32
CA LEU A 63 8.04 -5.40 2.36
C LEU A 63 6.91 -6.25 2.97
N MET A 64 7.24 -7.37 3.63
CA MET A 64 6.24 -8.21 4.30
C MET A 64 5.63 -7.51 5.51
N PHE A 65 6.39 -6.69 6.23
CA PHE A 65 5.84 -5.83 7.28
C PHE A 65 4.78 -4.88 6.73
N GLN A 66 4.98 -4.33 5.52
CA GLN A 66 3.94 -3.53 4.86
C GLN A 66 2.72 -4.39 4.54
N MET A 67 2.89 -5.54 3.89
CA MET A 67 1.78 -6.40 3.44
C MET A 67 0.96 -6.97 4.60
N GLY A 68 1.61 -7.39 5.68
CA GLY A 68 0.95 -8.02 6.82
C GLY A 68 0.47 -7.06 7.90
N ASN A 69 1.06 -5.88 8.01
CA ASN A 69 0.77 -4.95 9.11
C ASN A 69 0.37 -3.54 8.62
N VAL A 70 1.27 -2.83 7.94
CA VAL A 70 1.06 -1.41 7.60
C VAL A 70 -0.19 -1.24 6.75
N GLY A 71 -0.27 -1.91 5.60
CA GLY A 71 -1.41 -1.84 4.70
C GLY A 71 -2.73 -2.17 5.38
N PRO A 72 -2.88 -3.39 5.95
CA PRO A 72 -4.11 -3.80 6.60
C PRO A 72 -4.53 -2.92 7.78
N MET A 73 -3.63 -2.63 8.71
CA MET A 73 -4.00 -1.93 9.95
C MET A 73 -4.22 -0.44 9.73
N LEU A 74 -3.37 0.22 8.94
CA LEU A 74 -3.58 1.63 8.60
C LEU A 74 -4.81 1.81 7.70
N GLY A 75 -5.12 0.83 6.85
CA GLY A 75 -6.35 0.78 6.08
C GLY A 75 -7.58 0.74 6.98
N GLN A 76 -7.59 -0.11 8.01
CA GLN A 76 -8.69 -0.17 8.99
C GLN A 76 -8.79 1.11 9.83
N ALA A 77 -7.65 1.67 10.28
CA ALA A 77 -7.66 2.96 10.98
C ALA A 77 -8.34 4.05 10.14
N HIS A 78 -7.97 4.16 8.86
CA HIS A 78 -8.58 5.11 7.94
C HIS A 78 -10.07 4.79 7.69
N HIS A 79 -10.43 3.51 7.51
CA HIS A 79 -11.81 3.09 7.27
C HIS A 79 -12.74 3.50 8.41
N PHE A 80 -12.44 3.09 9.64
CA PHE A 80 -13.32 3.37 10.79
C PHE A 80 -13.36 4.85 11.18
N ARG A 81 -12.34 5.62 10.85
CA ARG A 81 -12.33 7.07 11.09
C ARG A 81 -13.06 7.86 10.00
N THR A 82 -13.09 7.35 8.76
CA THR A 82 -13.53 8.17 7.61
C THR A 82 -14.68 7.56 6.83
N TYR A 83 -14.69 6.24 6.61
CA TYR A 83 -15.60 5.58 5.67
C TYR A 83 -16.72 4.78 6.34
N ALA A 84 -16.52 4.27 7.54
CA ALA A 84 -17.51 3.46 8.22
C ALA A 84 -18.84 4.21 8.35
N PRO A 85 -20.00 3.59 8.02
CA PRO A 85 -21.30 4.23 8.08
C PRO A 85 -21.73 4.54 9.52
N GLU A 86 -21.17 3.82 10.48
CA GLU A 86 -21.38 4.00 11.91
C GLU A 86 -20.07 4.30 12.62
N LYS A 87 -20.12 5.14 13.63
CA LYS A 87 -18.98 5.39 14.52
C LYS A 87 -18.92 4.30 15.59
N ILE A 88 -17.93 3.43 15.50
CA ILE A 88 -17.67 2.38 16.47
C ILE A 88 -16.43 2.79 17.26
N ASP A 89 -16.62 3.43 18.41
CA ASP A 89 -15.55 4.01 19.22
C ASP A 89 -14.46 3.01 19.57
N TYR A 90 -14.82 1.78 19.89
CA TYR A 90 -13.84 0.72 20.17
C TYR A 90 -12.96 0.43 18.96
N ALA A 91 -13.53 0.30 17.76
CA ALA A 91 -12.77 0.04 16.54
C ALA A 91 -11.87 1.24 16.19
N ILE A 92 -12.39 2.46 16.28
CA ILE A 92 -11.63 3.69 16.07
C ILE A 92 -10.43 3.73 17.00
N LYS A 93 -10.64 3.54 18.32
CA LYS A 93 -9.56 3.54 19.32
C LYS A 93 -8.55 2.42 19.06
N ARG A 94 -9.02 1.20 18.83
CA ARG A 94 -8.19 0.01 18.59
C ARG A 94 -7.23 0.22 17.41
N TYR A 95 -7.78 0.64 16.26
CA TYR A 95 -6.96 0.80 15.04
C TYR A 95 -6.13 2.08 15.04
N THR A 96 -6.58 3.17 15.69
CA THR A 96 -5.75 4.37 15.89
C THR A 96 -4.51 4.06 16.74
N ASN A 97 -4.67 3.29 17.83
CA ASN A 97 -3.56 2.87 18.66
C ASN A 97 -2.58 1.95 17.91
N GLU A 98 -3.11 1.01 17.11
CA GLU A 98 -2.27 0.14 16.28
C GLU A 98 -1.52 0.94 15.20
N ALA A 99 -2.19 1.92 14.57
CA ALA A 99 -1.52 2.84 13.66
C ALA A 99 -0.34 3.56 14.35
N GLY A 100 -0.55 4.09 15.56
CA GLY A 100 0.52 4.72 16.35
C GLY A 100 1.67 3.78 16.67
N ARG A 101 1.38 2.51 16.97
CA ARG A 101 2.41 1.49 17.18
C ARG A 101 3.25 1.27 15.91
N LEU A 102 2.62 1.13 14.77
CA LEU A 102 3.31 0.91 13.49
C LEU A 102 4.13 2.13 13.06
N TYR A 103 3.60 3.35 13.27
CA TYR A 103 4.36 4.58 13.03
C TYR A 103 5.63 4.63 13.88
N ARG A 104 5.54 4.24 15.17
CA ARG A 104 6.72 4.16 16.04
C ARG A 104 7.75 3.15 15.58
N VAL A 105 7.32 1.97 15.13
CA VAL A 105 8.24 0.94 14.60
C VAL A 105 9.03 1.51 13.42
N ILE A 106 8.34 2.19 12.50
CA ILE A 106 8.97 2.82 11.33
C ILE A 106 9.90 3.96 11.77
N ASP A 107 9.45 4.84 12.66
CA ASP A 107 10.24 5.98 13.14
C ASP A 107 11.52 5.51 13.86
N THR A 108 11.41 4.51 14.73
CA THR A 108 12.56 3.91 15.43
C THR A 108 13.56 3.33 14.43
N ARG A 109 13.09 2.58 13.43
CA ARG A 109 13.96 2.03 12.38
C ARG A 109 14.72 3.12 11.63
N LEU A 110 14.02 4.19 11.30
CA LEU A 110 14.59 5.33 10.56
C LEU A 110 15.48 6.24 11.40
N GLY A 111 15.58 6.02 12.71
CA GLY A 111 16.54 6.69 13.59
C GLY A 111 17.99 6.38 13.22
N ASP A 112 18.26 5.13 12.89
CA ASP A 112 19.60 4.63 12.57
C ASP A 112 19.81 4.33 11.07
N HIS A 113 18.77 4.52 10.25
CA HIS A 113 18.80 4.19 8.83
C HIS A 113 18.19 5.31 7.98
N GLU A 114 18.77 5.54 6.82
CA GLU A 114 18.21 6.51 5.87
C GLU A 114 16.90 6.02 5.28
N TYR A 115 16.84 4.72 4.92
CA TYR A 115 15.67 4.01 4.38
C TYR A 115 15.41 2.71 5.16
N LEU A 116 14.21 2.13 4.99
CA LEU A 116 13.76 0.98 5.79
C LEU A 116 14.72 -0.22 5.74
N ALA A 117 15.27 -0.54 4.59
CA ALA A 117 16.21 -1.65 4.41
C ALA A 117 17.67 -1.20 4.28
N GLY A 118 17.98 0.07 4.61
CA GLY A 118 19.28 0.70 4.46
C GLY A 118 19.33 1.59 3.22
N ASP A 119 19.32 1.00 2.03
CA ASP A 119 19.20 1.70 0.76
C ASP A 119 17.72 1.83 0.34
N TYR A 120 17.39 2.85 -0.48
CA TYR A 120 16.04 3.03 -1.04
C TYR A 120 15.62 1.82 -1.88
N SER A 121 14.49 1.24 -1.58
CA SER A 121 14.07 -0.04 -2.13
C SER A 121 12.54 -0.13 -2.34
N ILE A 122 12.08 -1.27 -2.84
CA ILE A 122 10.65 -1.57 -2.95
C ILE A 122 9.94 -1.58 -1.59
N ALA A 123 10.64 -1.77 -0.48
CA ALA A 123 10.08 -1.67 0.86
C ALA A 123 9.60 -0.25 1.16
N ASP A 124 10.41 0.76 0.83
CA ASP A 124 10.06 2.17 0.99
C ASP A 124 8.90 2.57 0.07
N ILE A 125 8.94 2.09 -1.18
CA ILE A 125 7.88 2.33 -2.17
C ILE A 125 6.54 1.76 -1.68
N ALA A 126 6.56 0.58 -1.06
CA ALA A 126 5.37 -0.07 -0.54
C ALA A 126 4.78 0.64 0.68
N VAL A 127 5.62 1.09 1.62
CA VAL A 127 5.17 1.68 2.89
C VAL A 127 4.74 3.13 2.73
N TRP A 128 5.47 3.92 1.96
CA TRP A 128 5.30 5.37 1.87
C TRP A 128 3.86 5.86 1.57
N PRO A 129 3.12 5.30 0.59
CA PRO A 129 1.79 5.78 0.23
C PRO A 129 0.72 5.49 1.30
N TRP A 130 1.00 4.56 2.22
CA TRP A 130 0.07 4.19 3.29
C TRP A 130 0.07 5.14 4.48
N LEU A 131 1.07 6.02 4.61
CA LEU A 131 1.19 6.94 5.73
C LEU A 131 0.38 8.22 5.47
N LEU A 132 -0.84 8.27 6.00
CA LEU A 132 -1.81 9.32 5.76
C LEU A 132 -1.99 10.29 6.95
N GLY A 133 -1.22 10.10 8.03
CA GLY A 133 -1.21 10.98 9.20
C GLY A 133 -2.57 11.11 9.86
N GLU A 134 -3.14 12.32 9.88
CA GLU A 134 -4.39 12.65 10.57
C GLU A 134 -5.56 11.75 10.18
N ARG A 135 -5.62 11.26 8.94
CA ARG A 135 -6.66 10.32 8.51
C ARG A 135 -6.61 9.00 9.28
N GLN A 136 -5.45 8.68 9.87
CA GLN A 136 -5.20 7.50 10.70
C GLN A 136 -5.05 7.86 12.19
N GLY A 137 -5.32 9.14 12.53
CA GLY A 137 -5.21 9.66 13.89
C GLY A 137 -3.78 9.83 14.39
N GLN A 138 -2.83 10.06 13.46
CA GLN A 138 -1.42 10.26 13.78
C GLN A 138 -0.96 11.66 13.35
N ASN A 139 -0.12 12.27 14.18
CA ASN A 139 0.57 13.51 13.83
C ASN A 139 2.02 13.18 13.43
N PHE A 140 2.45 13.61 12.25
CA PHE A 140 3.83 13.38 11.79
C PHE A 140 4.90 14.06 12.65
N ASP A 141 4.56 15.12 13.37
CA ASP A 141 5.51 15.80 14.25
C ASP A 141 5.92 14.97 15.47
N ASP A 142 5.11 13.94 15.81
CA ASP A 142 5.44 12.96 16.87
C ASP A 142 6.45 11.89 16.42
N TYR A 143 6.82 11.89 15.12
CA TYR A 143 7.66 10.87 14.47
C TYR A 143 8.73 11.55 13.58
N PRO A 144 9.77 12.17 14.13
CA PRO A 144 10.69 13.03 13.40
C PRO A 144 11.50 12.30 12.32
N ASN A 145 11.91 11.04 12.56
CA ASN A 145 12.67 10.25 11.60
C ASN A 145 11.79 9.80 10.43
N LEU A 146 10.58 9.36 10.72
CA LEU A 146 9.56 9.02 9.71
C LEU A 146 9.20 10.24 8.87
N LYS A 147 9.05 11.43 9.48
CA LYS A 147 8.78 12.67 8.77
C LYS A 147 9.91 13.03 7.81
N ARG A 148 11.16 12.97 8.28
CA ARG A 148 12.37 13.16 7.44
C ARG A 148 12.34 12.24 6.21
N TRP A 149 12.18 10.95 6.43
CA TRP A 149 12.15 9.93 5.39
C TRP A 149 10.99 10.15 4.41
N ARG A 150 9.80 10.45 4.94
CA ARG A 150 8.62 10.72 4.13
C ARG A 150 8.82 11.93 3.21
N ASP A 151 9.40 13.01 3.72
CA ASP A 151 9.66 14.24 2.97
C ASP A 151 10.77 14.04 1.92
N ALA A 152 11.80 13.26 2.23
CA ALA A 152 12.85 12.88 1.27
C ALA A 152 12.29 12.07 0.08
N ILE A 153 11.37 11.13 0.33
CA ILE A 153 10.74 10.34 -0.73
C ILE A 153 9.78 11.19 -1.57
N LYS A 154 9.02 12.08 -0.93
CA LYS A 154 8.01 12.92 -1.58
C LYS A 154 8.54 13.74 -2.75
N VAL A 155 9.80 14.16 -2.69
CA VAL A 155 10.44 15.03 -3.71
C VAL A 155 11.16 14.23 -4.81
N ARG A 156 11.20 12.90 -4.75
CA ARG A 156 11.82 12.08 -5.78
C ARG A 156 11.05 12.22 -7.10
N PRO A 157 11.73 12.44 -8.24
CA PRO A 157 11.06 12.67 -9.53
C PRO A 157 10.08 11.55 -9.92
N ALA A 158 10.45 10.28 -9.71
CA ALA A 158 9.59 9.14 -10.00
C ALA A 158 8.33 9.12 -9.10
N VAL A 159 8.45 9.52 -7.84
CA VAL A 159 7.31 9.62 -6.91
C VAL A 159 6.37 10.76 -7.31
N ILE A 160 6.92 11.91 -7.71
CA ILE A 160 6.13 13.03 -8.23
C ILE A 160 5.35 12.57 -9.45
N LYS A 161 6.03 11.96 -10.44
CA LYS A 161 5.41 11.44 -11.67
C LYS A 161 4.35 10.37 -11.37
N GLY A 162 4.65 9.43 -10.48
CA GLY A 162 3.72 8.37 -10.10
C GLY A 162 2.44 8.90 -9.43
N ARG A 163 2.55 9.98 -8.63
CA ARG A 163 1.38 10.63 -8.02
C ARG A 163 0.49 11.39 -8.99
N GLU A 164 0.98 11.69 -10.17
CA GLU A 164 0.21 12.34 -11.24
C GLU A 164 -0.61 11.34 -12.05
N VAL A 165 -0.25 10.06 -12.00
CA VAL A 165 -1.06 9.01 -12.61
C VAL A 165 -2.44 8.99 -11.95
N MET A 166 -3.50 9.02 -12.76
CA MET A 166 -4.90 9.05 -12.31
C MET A 166 -5.30 10.33 -11.50
N LYS A 167 -4.56 11.42 -11.61
CA LYS A 167 -4.86 12.69 -10.91
C LYS A 167 -6.28 13.22 -11.19
N ASN A 168 -6.83 12.87 -12.34
CA ASN A 168 -8.16 13.30 -12.77
C ASN A 168 -9.29 12.32 -12.35
N THR A 169 -8.97 11.26 -11.59
CA THR A 169 -10.00 10.36 -11.07
C THR A 169 -10.67 10.96 -9.83
N LYS A 170 -11.97 10.69 -9.68
CA LYS A 170 -12.73 11.15 -8.51
C LYS A 170 -12.14 10.56 -7.23
N PRO A 171 -11.91 11.37 -6.19
CA PRO A 171 -11.39 10.89 -4.90
C PRO A 171 -12.27 9.77 -4.31
N VAL A 172 -11.63 8.81 -3.63
CA VAL A 172 -12.35 7.74 -2.91
C VAL A 172 -13.21 8.30 -1.77
N THR A 173 -12.85 9.47 -1.23
CA THR A 173 -13.62 10.17 -0.19
C THR A 173 -15.05 10.48 -0.61
N ASP A 174 -15.32 10.62 -1.91
CA ASP A 174 -16.69 10.82 -2.42
C ASP A 174 -17.51 9.52 -2.43
N ALA A 175 -16.86 8.35 -2.25
CA ALA A 175 -17.54 7.07 -2.23
C ALA A 175 -18.48 6.89 -1.03
N VAL A 176 -18.24 7.59 0.09
CA VAL A 176 -19.13 7.55 1.26
C VAL A 176 -20.49 8.18 0.96
N LYS A 177 -20.53 9.15 0.05
CA LYS A 177 -21.76 9.85 -0.37
C LYS A 177 -22.48 9.14 -1.53
N ASP A 178 -21.77 8.24 -2.21
CA ASP A 178 -22.27 7.50 -3.37
C ASP A 178 -22.48 6.03 -2.95
N LYS A 179 -23.75 5.64 -2.77
CA LYS A 179 -24.14 4.30 -2.32
C LYS A 179 -23.62 3.19 -3.24
N GLU A 180 -23.59 3.43 -4.55
CA GLU A 180 -23.09 2.44 -5.51
C GLU A 180 -21.59 2.22 -5.37
N ARG A 181 -20.80 3.30 -5.30
CA ARG A 181 -19.35 3.21 -5.06
C ARG A 181 -19.03 2.61 -3.70
N PHE A 182 -19.80 2.94 -2.67
CA PHE A 182 -19.64 2.33 -1.35
C PHE A 182 -19.88 0.82 -1.39
N SER A 183 -20.93 0.36 -2.05
CA SER A 183 -21.24 -1.06 -2.23
C SER A 183 -20.13 -1.80 -2.99
N ILE A 184 -19.54 -1.17 -4.01
CA ILE A 184 -18.40 -1.72 -4.76
C ILE A 184 -17.13 -1.82 -3.90
N LEU A 185 -16.85 -0.80 -3.07
CA LEU A 185 -15.59 -0.73 -2.32
C LEU A 185 -15.64 -1.48 -0.98
N PHE A 186 -16.78 -1.45 -0.29
CA PHE A 186 -16.91 -1.90 1.09
C PHE A 186 -18.16 -2.74 1.37
N GLY A 187 -19.09 -2.88 0.41
CA GLY A 187 -20.41 -3.46 0.63
C GLY A 187 -20.67 -4.74 -0.17
N GLU A 188 -21.96 -4.97 -0.42
CA GLU A 188 -22.51 -6.23 -0.92
C GLU A 188 -22.02 -6.67 -2.29
N LYS A 189 -21.76 -5.73 -3.21
CA LYS A 189 -21.26 -6.05 -4.56
C LYS A 189 -19.93 -6.83 -4.55
N GLN A 190 -19.16 -6.77 -3.47
CA GLN A 190 -17.95 -7.59 -3.35
C GLN A 190 -18.23 -9.08 -3.13
N PHE A 191 -19.42 -9.41 -2.60
CA PHE A 191 -19.83 -10.78 -2.32
C PHE A 191 -20.63 -11.37 -3.48
N GLU A 192 -21.48 -10.58 -4.13
CA GLU A 192 -22.29 -10.99 -5.26
C GLU A 192 -21.47 -11.49 -6.45
N ALA A 193 -20.35 -10.83 -6.74
CA ALA A 193 -19.47 -11.18 -7.86
C ALA A 193 -18.76 -12.54 -7.72
N ARG A 194 -18.87 -13.23 -6.58
CA ARG A 194 -18.25 -14.53 -6.29
C ARG A 194 -19.25 -15.69 -6.29
N GLN A 195 -20.54 -15.43 -6.52
CA GLN A 195 -21.60 -16.46 -6.49
C GLN A 195 -21.92 -17.00 -7.91
N GLY A 196 -21.19 -16.57 -8.91
CA GLY A 196 -21.22 -17.09 -10.30
C GLY A 196 -19.85 -17.65 -10.64
#